data_b6f7cb738ffe4ecb4f6ad5a1865d4cf2
#
_entry.id   b6f7cb738ffe4ecb4f6ad5a1865d4cf2
#
_cell.length_a   1.000
_cell.length_b   1.000
_cell.length_c   1.000
_cell.angle_alpha   90.00
_cell.angle_beta   90.00
_cell.angle_gamma   90.00
#
_symmetry.space_group_name_H-M   'P 1'
#
loop_
_entity.id
_entity.type
_entity.pdbx_description
1 polymer ?
#
loop_
_entity_poly.entity_id
_entity_poly.type
_entity_poly.pdbx_seq_one_letter_code
_entity_poly.pdbx_strand_id
1 'polypeptide(L)'
;MADELFPGGWITGPQIGEGPDLLLWAERAGETARFQMERQHERQKPEPDPKPEDYKPEWETYTELETLNSMVPIWKRDKKDVKPEEYNEFYKSKFMDYSDPLRVITSRTEGTATYTALLFVPGQTPYDYYTKEYEKGLALYASGVMIMEKCADLLPDYFSFIKGVVDSEDLSLNISREMLQKDNQLKLIHNALEKKIKNELHAMLANDREKYEEFWKEFGRQIKFGAYSDYGMHAELLRDLLLFWSAKEQKMVTLQEYVDKMPAEQKYIYFAAGDSTDRLAKLPAAELVMDKGYDVLLLTEDVDEFCLQIMRTYPRKDAEGKDGTVEFKNVNSGDLGLETEDEKKAAEEATTANKALFDAMKDALDGKVKEVKVS
;
A
#
# COMPACT_ATOMS: atom_id res chain seq x y z
N MET A 1 36.55 17.02 7.67
CA MET A 1 36.47 15.83 8.55
C MET A 1 36.90 14.52 7.85
N ALA A 2 36.44 14.21 6.64
CA ALA A 2 36.90 13.02 5.91
C ALA A 2 38.38 13.13 5.50
N ASP A 3 38.79 14.28 5.02
CA ASP A 3 40.19 14.54 4.59
C ASP A 3 41.20 14.58 5.75
N GLU A 4 40.75 14.90 6.97
CA GLU A 4 41.59 14.89 8.18
C GLU A 4 41.79 13.48 8.73
N LEU A 5 40.81 12.59 8.52
CA LEU A 5 40.86 11.20 8.98
C LEU A 5 41.48 10.26 7.95
N PHE A 6 41.43 10.63 6.65
CA PHE A 6 41.83 9.72 5.56
C PHE A 6 42.45 10.47 4.39
N PRO A 7 43.68 11.01 4.54
CA PRO A 7 44.40 11.68 3.45
C PRO A 7 44.73 10.68 2.34
N GLY A 8 44.06 10.80 1.21
CA GLY A 8 44.26 9.95 0.02
C GLY A 8 43.10 9.06 -0.38
N GLY A 9 41.94 9.10 0.33
CA GLY A 9 40.71 8.40 -0.10
C GLY A 9 40.73 6.87 0.00
N TRP A 10 41.73 6.28 0.65
CA TRP A 10 41.91 4.83 0.78
C TRP A 10 42.01 4.47 2.27
N ILE A 11 41.17 3.58 2.71
CA ILE A 11 41.21 3.03 4.07
C ILE A 11 41.64 1.58 3.96
N THR A 12 42.83 1.26 4.49
CA THR A 12 43.34 -0.10 4.57
C THR A 12 43.71 -0.45 5.99
N GLY A 13 43.25 -1.62 6.46
CA GLY A 13 43.69 -2.24 7.70
C GLY A 13 42.79 -2.06 8.93
N PRO A 14 43.23 -2.62 10.09
CA PRO A 14 42.37 -2.89 11.26
C PRO A 14 42.04 -1.68 12.15
N GLN A 15 42.27 -0.46 11.69
CA GLN A 15 42.03 0.77 12.48
C GLN A 15 40.56 1.22 12.48
N ILE A 16 39.74 0.61 11.64
CA ILE A 16 38.30 0.89 11.59
C ILE A 16 37.59 -0.39 12.02
N GLY A 17 36.75 -0.29 13.04
CA GLY A 17 36.04 -1.44 13.61
C GLY A 17 35.30 -2.25 12.55
N GLU A 18 35.28 -3.55 12.72
CA GLU A 18 34.52 -4.47 11.87
C GLU A 18 33.02 -4.26 12.11
N GLY A 19 32.23 -4.14 11.03
CA GLY A 19 30.79 -4.26 11.16
C GLY A 19 29.92 -3.17 10.51
N PRO A 20 28.67 -3.07 10.93
CA PRO A 20 27.64 -2.21 10.33
C PRO A 20 28.00 -0.71 10.27
N ASP A 21 28.81 -0.23 11.23
CA ASP A 21 29.21 1.17 11.27
C ASP A 21 30.03 1.62 10.06
N LEU A 22 30.86 0.72 9.53
CA LEU A 22 31.68 1.00 8.35
C LEU A 22 30.85 1.09 7.07
N LEU A 23 29.87 0.19 6.94
CA LEU A 23 28.93 0.20 5.82
C LEU A 23 28.06 1.46 5.85
N LEU A 24 27.56 1.83 7.03
CA LEU A 24 26.76 3.02 7.23
C LEU A 24 27.57 4.30 6.88
N TRP A 25 28.86 4.32 7.24
CA TRP A 25 29.74 5.44 6.90
C TRP A 25 30.06 5.49 5.41
N ALA A 26 30.29 4.35 4.78
CA ALA A 26 30.51 4.26 3.34
C ALA A 26 29.30 4.72 2.54
N GLU A 27 28.10 4.38 2.96
CA GLU A 27 26.85 4.89 2.39
C GLU A 27 26.71 6.42 2.56
N ARG A 28 27.12 6.95 3.71
CA ARG A 28 27.11 8.41 3.98
C ARG A 28 28.18 9.17 3.21
N ALA A 29 29.33 8.57 2.99
CA ALA A 29 30.41 9.17 2.22
C ALA A 29 30.17 9.20 0.71
N GLY A 30 29.14 8.51 0.24
CA GLY A 30 28.80 8.43 -1.18
C GLY A 30 29.66 7.43 -1.96
N GLU A 31 29.52 7.45 -3.29
CA GLU A 31 30.07 6.45 -4.22
C GLU A 31 31.58 6.48 -4.37
N THR A 32 32.26 7.52 -3.91
CA THR A 32 33.68 7.78 -4.20
C THR A 32 34.65 7.01 -3.30
N ALA A 33 34.21 6.46 -2.19
CA ALA A 33 35.06 5.76 -1.25
C ALA A 33 34.99 4.23 -1.47
N ARG A 34 36.11 3.63 -1.84
CA ARG A 34 36.26 2.18 -1.95
C ARG A 34 36.91 1.62 -0.70
N PHE A 35 36.20 0.77 -0.01
CA PHE A 35 36.70 0.09 1.18
C PHE A 35 37.11 -1.33 0.82
N GLN A 36 38.34 -1.69 1.14
CA GLN A 36 38.86 -3.02 0.99
C GLN A 36 39.51 -3.48 2.29
N MET A 37 39.29 -4.71 2.66
CA MET A 37 39.79 -5.31 3.89
C MET A 37 40.40 -6.66 3.57
N GLU A 38 41.53 -6.94 4.17
CA GLU A 38 42.08 -8.29 4.13
C GLU A 38 41.36 -9.16 5.14
N ARG A 39 40.64 -10.18 4.65
CA ARG A 39 40.04 -11.19 5.48
C ARG A 39 40.69 -12.52 5.34
N GLN A 40 40.80 -13.21 6.47
CA GLN A 40 41.30 -14.59 6.48
C GLN A 40 40.10 -15.53 6.35
N HIS A 41 40.18 -16.38 5.35
CA HIS A 41 39.20 -17.43 5.08
C HIS A 41 39.85 -18.81 5.25
N GLU A 42 39.08 -19.79 5.64
CA GLU A 42 39.49 -21.17 5.70
C GLU A 42 38.86 -21.94 4.55
N ARG A 43 39.67 -22.70 3.83
CA ARG A 43 39.18 -23.66 2.83
C ARG A 43 39.78 -25.02 3.02
N GLN A 44 39.01 -26.04 2.70
CA GLN A 44 39.52 -27.42 2.71
C GLN A 44 40.48 -27.58 1.56
N LYS A 45 41.69 -28.14 1.84
CA LYS A 45 42.64 -28.50 0.80
C LYS A 45 42.01 -29.56 -0.13
N PRO A 46 42.42 -29.57 -1.42
CA PRO A 46 41.99 -30.60 -2.36
C PRO A 46 42.29 -32.01 -1.79
N GLU A 47 41.34 -32.89 -1.89
CA GLU A 47 41.52 -34.28 -1.48
C GLU A 47 42.57 -34.96 -2.41
N PRO A 48 43.48 -35.76 -1.84
CA PRO A 48 44.40 -36.51 -2.67
C PRO A 48 43.65 -37.63 -3.43
N ASP A 49 44.08 -37.89 -4.68
CA ASP A 49 43.54 -38.98 -5.48
C ASP A 49 44.69 -39.96 -5.82
N PRO A 50 44.68 -41.22 -5.36
CA PRO A 50 43.63 -41.91 -4.58
C PRO A 50 43.58 -41.48 -3.11
N LYS A 51 42.37 -41.46 -2.52
CA LYS A 51 42.13 -41.08 -1.14
C LYS A 51 42.58 -42.19 -0.17
N PRO A 52 43.53 -41.95 0.79
CA PRO A 52 43.90 -42.91 1.80
C PRO A 52 42.72 -43.29 2.73
N GLU A 53 42.68 -44.54 3.25
CA GLU A 53 41.62 -45.00 4.13
C GLU A 53 41.53 -44.18 5.44
N ASP A 54 42.62 -43.59 5.93
CA ASP A 54 42.69 -42.78 7.15
C ASP A 54 42.71 -41.26 6.86
N TYR A 55 42.30 -40.79 5.66
CA TYR A 55 42.32 -39.39 5.30
C TYR A 55 41.50 -38.54 6.24
N LYS A 56 42.11 -37.49 6.80
CA LYS A 56 41.43 -36.43 7.53
C LYS A 56 41.49 -35.15 6.71
N PRO A 57 40.34 -34.39 6.59
CA PRO A 57 40.35 -33.12 5.88
C PRO A 57 41.32 -32.15 6.52
N GLU A 58 42.21 -31.61 5.71
CA GLU A 58 43.12 -30.54 6.10
C GLU A 58 42.56 -29.21 5.65
N TRP A 59 42.63 -28.22 6.53
CA TRP A 59 42.16 -26.85 6.25
C TRP A 59 43.41 -25.96 6.08
N GLU A 60 43.32 -25.04 5.15
CA GLU A 60 44.32 -23.99 4.97
C GLU A 60 43.65 -22.63 5.11
N THR A 61 44.32 -21.72 5.79
CA THR A 61 43.93 -20.33 5.91
C THR A 61 44.56 -19.56 4.73
N TYR A 62 43.73 -18.81 4.01
CA TYR A 62 44.19 -17.89 2.97
C TYR A 62 43.65 -16.49 3.24
N THR A 63 44.35 -15.50 2.77
CA THR A 63 43.97 -14.09 2.90
C THR A 63 43.44 -13.61 1.57
N GLU A 64 42.25 -13.01 1.56
CA GLU A 64 41.64 -12.41 0.40
C GLU A 64 41.36 -10.94 0.65
N LEU A 65 41.58 -10.11 -0.36
CA LEU A 65 41.25 -8.69 -0.33
C LEU A 65 39.76 -8.53 -0.71
N GLU A 66 38.91 -8.37 0.27
CA GLU A 66 37.47 -8.24 0.09
C GLU A 66 37.07 -6.77 -0.05
N THR A 67 36.24 -6.47 -1.04
CA THR A 67 35.68 -5.13 -1.19
C THR A 67 34.41 -5.04 -0.35
N LEU A 68 34.41 -4.20 0.68
CA LEU A 68 33.32 -4.06 1.65
C LEU A 68 32.11 -3.30 1.10
N ASN A 69 32.30 -2.46 0.08
CA ASN A 69 31.21 -1.78 -0.60
C ASN A 69 31.31 -1.92 -2.11
N SER A 70 30.21 -1.94 -2.80
CA SER A 70 30.13 -2.10 -4.24
C SER A 70 30.51 -0.83 -5.04
N MET A 71 30.77 0.30 -4.38
CA MET A 71 30.96 1.65 -4.93
C MET A 71 29.76 2.20 -5.73
N VAL A 72 28.89 1.34 -6.23
CA VAL A 72 27.68 1.73 -6.93
C VAL A 72 26.48 1.28 -6.09
N PRO A 73 25.70 2.20 -5.54
CA PRO A 73 24.54 1.88 -4.76
C PRO A 73 23.56 0.99 -5.52
N ILE A 74 22.88 0.09 -4.82
CA ILE A 74 21.98 -0.88 -5.44
C ILE A 74 20.86 -0.21 -6.27
N TRP A 75 20.39 0.99 -5.88
CA TRP A 75 19.36 1.74 -6.60
C TRP A 75 19.87 2.38 -7.91
N LYS A 76 21.19 2.54 -8.10
CA LYS A 76 21.79 3.03 -9.34
C LYS A 76 22.22 1.92 -10.30
N ARG A 77 22.25 0.67 -9.84
CA ARG A 77 22.57 -0.48 -10.67
C ARG A 77 21.43 -0.81 -11.65
N ASP A 78 21.74 -1.36 -12.81
CA ASP A 78 20.68 -1.82 -13.73
C ASP A 78 19.88 -2.94 -13.06
N LYS A 79 18.55 -2.85 -13.17
CA LYS A 79 17.62 -3.85 -12.61
C LYS A 79 17.93 -5.28 -13.05
N LYS A 80 18.51 -5.45 -14.24
CA LYS A 80 18.88 -6.76 -14.78
C LYS A 80 20.08 -7.40 -14.09
N ASP A 81 20.93 -6.55 -13.48
CA ASP A 81 22.17 -6.97 -12.82
C ASP A 81 22.00 -7.18 -11.32
N VAL A 82 20.80 -6.92 -10.78
CA VAL A 82 20.49 -7.07 -9.35
C VAL A 82 19.52 -8.22 -9.17
N LYS A 83 19.90 -9.18 -8.35
CA LYS A 83 19.03 -10.31 -8.00
C LYS A 83 17.97 -9.89 -6.99
N PRO A 84 16.78 -10.56 -6.99
CA PRO A 84 15.73 -10.28 -6.01
C PRO A 84 16.22 -10.40 -4.55
N GLU A 85 17.11 -11.35 -4.27
CA GLU A 85 17.68 -11.59 -2.95
C GLU A 85 18.51 -10.39 -2.45
N GLU A 86 19.27 -9.73 -3.35
CA GLU A 86 20.05 -8.53 -3.01
C GLU A 86 19.13 -7.36 -2.59
N TYR A 87 17.96 -7.20 -3.23
CA TYR A 87 16.98 -6.20 -2.82
C TYR A 87 16.39 -6.52 -1.44
N ASN A 88 16.11 -7.79 -1.17
CA ASN A 88 15.57 -8.23 0.12
C ASN A 88 16.59 -8.04 1.25
N GLU A 89 17.85 -8.38 0.99
CA GLU A 89 18.95 -8.18 1.96
C GLU A 89 19.17 -6.68 2.24
N PHE A 90 19.18 -5.85 1.19
CA PHE A 90 19.28 -4.41 1.35
C PHE A 90 18.12 -3.87 2.19
N TYR A 91 16.88 -4.30 1.91
CA TYR A 91 15.70 -3.88 2.65
C TYR A 91 15.82 -4.25 4.13
N LYS A 92 16.12 -5.51 4.42
CA LYS A 92 16.26 -5.99 5.81
C LYS A 92 17.38 -5.27 6.57
N SER A 93 18.51 -5.08 5.94
CA SER A 93 19.65 -4.38 6.55
C SER A 93 19.38 -2.90 6.77
N LYS A 94 18.87 -2.19 5.75
CA LYS A 94 18.65 -0.74 5.78
C LYS A 94 17.54 -0.32 6.74
N PHE A 95 16.44 -1.08 6.78
CA PHE A 95 15.24 -0.71 7.53
C PHE A 95 15.04 -1.55 8.80
N MET A 96 16.03 -2.39 9.17
CA MET A 96 15.99 -3.26 10.35
C MET A 96 14.73 -4.12 10.41
N ASP A 97 14.30 -4.62 9.24
CA ASP A 97 13.15 -5.50 9.11
C ASP A 97 13.63 -6.95 8.97
N TYR A 98 12.93 -7.89 9.60
CA TYR A 98 13.29 -9.31 9.56
C TYR A 98 12.58 -10.08 8.45
N SER A 99 11.53 -9.50 7.88
CA SER A 99 10.74 -10.09 6.79
C SER A 99 11.15 -9.54 5.44
N ASP A 100 10.90 -10.31 4.39
CA ASP A 100 11.05 -9.84 3.03
C ASP A 100 9.94 -8.84 2.68
N PRO A 101 10.19 -7.85 1.83
CA PRO A 101 9.16 -6.93 1.38
C PRO A 101 8.17 -7.67 0.44
N LEU A 102 6.88 -7.33 0.52
CA LEU A 102 5.86 -7.87 -0.40
C LEU A 102 6.11 -7.44 -1.85
N ARG A 103 6.64 -6.24 -2.04
CA ARG A 103 6.93 -5.71 -3.37
C ARG A 103 8.15 -4.82 -3.35
N VAL A 104 9.00 -4.99 -4.36
CA VAL A 104 10.12 -4.08 -4.67
C VAL A 104 9.73 -3.24 -5.89
N ILE A 105 9.85 -1.93 -5.77
CA ILE A 105 9.47 -0.96 -6.80
C ILE A 105 10.73 -0.18 -7.20
N THR A 106 11.11 -0.31 -8.44
CA THR A 106 12.21 0.47 -9.02
C THR A 106 11.66 1.52 -9.99
N SER A 107 12.17 2.73 -9.93
CA SER A 107 11.84 3.81 -10.86
C SER A 107 13.10 4.56 -11.24
N ARG A 108 13.32 4.76 -12.53
CA ARG A 108 14.35 5.65 -13.06
C ARG A 108 13.68 6.59 -14.05
N THR A 109 13.79 7.87 -13.80
CA THR A 109 13.16 8.91 -14.61
C THR A 109 14.19 9.94 -15.00
N GLU A 110 14.22 10.28 -16.29
CA GLU A 110 15.05 11.32 -16.87
C GLU A 110 14.13 12.34 -17.56
N GLY A 111 14.33 13.63 -17.34
CA GLY A 111 13.51 14.67 -17.95
C GLY A 111 13.27 15.87 -17.05
N THR A 112 12.03 16.24 -16.80
CA THR A 112 11.67 17.42 -15.98
C THR A 112 12.14 17.28 -14.52
N ALA A 113 12.20 16.05 -14.02
CA ALA A 113 12.86 15.68 -12.77
C ALA A 113 13.66 14.40 -13.04
N THR A 114 14.97 14.46 -12.79
CA THR A 114 15.87 13.31 -12.94
C THR A 114 16.09 12.67 -11.58
N TYR A 115 15.64 11.43 -11.42
CA TYR A 115 15.79 10.70 -10.17
C TYR A 115 15.76 9.19 -10.38
N THR A 116 16.37 8.49 -9.44
CA THR A 116 16.25 7.05 -9.27
C THR A 116 15.61 6.75 -7.93
N ALA A 117 14.65 5.84 -7.89
CA ALA A 117 13.99 5.43 -6.66
C ALA A 117 13.98 3.90 -6.53
N LEU A 118 14.25 3.42 -5.33
CA LEU A 118 14.10 2.04 -4.91
C LEU A 118 13.19 2.03 -3.69
N LEU A 119 11.96 1.52 -3.88
CA LEU A 119 10.92 1.53 -2.87
C LEU A 119 10.50 0.11 -2.53
N PHE A 120 10.03 -0.06 -1.31
CA PHE A 120 9.62 -1.35 -0.76
C PHE A 120 8.25 -1.22 -0.10
N VAL A 121 7.37 -2.16 -0.40
CA VAL A 121 6.15 -2.39 0.35
C VAL A 121 6.47 -3.38 1.46
N PRO A 122 6.43 -3.01 2.74
CA PRO A 122 6.72 -3.92 3.85
C PRO A 122 5.79 -5.12 3.88
N GLY A 123 6.25 -6.23 4.47
CA GLY A 123 5.44 -7.42 4.68
C GLY A 123 4.51 -7.32 5.88
N GLN A 124 4.82 -6.45 6.83
CA GLN A 124 4.08 -6.28 8.08
C GLN A 124 4.06 -4.81 8.48
N THR A 125 2.99 -4.43 9.19
CA THR A 125 2.88 -3.09 9.78
C THR A 125 3.88 -2.96 10.93
N PRO A 126 4.76 -1.94 10.95
CA PRO A 126 5.60 -1.66 12.10
C PRO A 126 4.75 -1.47 13.36
N TYR A 127 5.23 -1.96 14.50
CA TYR A 127 4.47 -1.91 15.77
C TYR A 127 4.14 -0.47 16.21
N ASP A 128 4.95 0.50 15.83
CA ASP A 128 4.82 1.92 16.14
C ASP A 128 4.06 2.72 15.06
N TYR A 129 3.63 2.07 13.97
CA TYR A 129 3.07 2.72 12.78
C TYR A 129 1.90 3.68 13.08
N TYR A 130 1.04 3.32 14.04
CA TYR A 130 -0.10 4.14 14.45
C TYR A 130 0.18 4.99 15.70
N THR A 131 1.44 5.12 16.09
CA THR A 131 1.85 5.96 17.22
C THR A 131 2.37 7.33 16.75
N LYS A 132 2.55 8.26 17.68
CA LYS A 132 3.12 9.58 17.38
C LYS A 132 4.63 9.55 17.13
N GLU A 133 5.27 8.49 17.55
CA GLU A 133 6.71 8.25 17.39
C GLU A 133 7.06 7.79 15.97
N TYR A 134 6.07 7.31 15.21
CA TYR A 134 6.31 6.86 13.84
C TYR A 134 6.66 8.05 12.93
N GLU A 135 7.85 7.99 12.37
CA GLU A 135 8.32 8.98 11.40
C GLU A 135 8.27 8.39 10.00
N LYS A 136 7.34 8.90 9.19
CA LYS A 136 7.25 8.57 7.76
C LYS A 136 8.37 9.23 6.95
N GLY A 137 8.67 8.69 5.80
CA GLY A 137 9.54 9.32 4.81
C GLY A 137 10.52 8.36 4.16
N LEU A 138 11.02 8.79 3.02
CA LEU A 138 12.03 8.09 2.25
C LEU A 138 13.40 8.70 2.49
N ALA A 139 14.45 7.89 2.41
CA ALA A 139 15.81 8.40 2.43
C ALA A 139 16.07 9.18 1.13
N LEU A 140 16.41 10.47 1.27
CA LEU A 140 16.66 11.37 0.15
C LEU A 140 18.15 11.58 -0.04
N TYR A 141 18.59 11.32 -1.26
CA TYR A 141 19.95 11.53 -1.73
C TYR A 141 19.97 12.56 -2.85
N ALA A 142 21.05 13.32 -2.92
CA ALA A 142 21.37 14.17 -4.05
C ALA A 142 22.73 13.72 -4.62
N SER A 143 22.72 13.25 -5.86
CA SER A 143 23.92 12.74 -6.55
C SER A 143 24.68 11.68 -5.72
N GLY A 144 23.96 10.77 -5.03
CA GLY A 144 24.56 9.73 -4.20
C GLY A 144 24.93 10.15 -2.78
N VAL A 145 24.75 11.42 -2.40
CA VAL A 145 25.01 11.90 -1.05
C VAL A 145 23.71 12.04 -0.27
N MET A 146 23.62 11.43 0.91
CA MET A 146 22.42 11.49 1.73
C MET A 146 22.18 12.89 2.29
N ILE A 147 21.02 13.47 1.91
CA ILE A 147 20.55 14.77 2.41
C ILE A 147 19.70 14.60 3.64
N MET A 148 18.83 13.61 3.64
CA MET A 148 17.86 13.37 4.70
C MET A 148 17.51 11.90 4.79
N GLU A 149 17.51 11.36 6.01
CA GLU A 149 17.19 9.95 6.25
C GLU A 149 15.71 9.64 6.10
N LYS A 150 14.84 10.59 6.46
CA LYS A 150 13.38 10.49 6.38
C LYS A 150 12.80 11.78 5.81
N CYS A 151 12.64 11.84 4.50
CA CYS A 151 11.99 12.96 3.83
C CYS A 151 10.48 12.67 3.73
N ALA A 152 9.70 13.30 4.61
CA ALA A 152 8.25 13.09 4.69
C ALA A 152 7.49 13.66 3.48
N ASP A 153 8.07 14.67 2.81
CA ASP A 153 7.43 15.38 1.71
C ASP A 153 7.44 14.58 0.39
N LEU A 154 8.14 13.45 0.33
CA LEU A 154 8.19 12.57 -0.84
C LEU A 154 6.98 11.66 -0.99
N LEU A 155 6.19 11.46 0.07
CA LEU A 155 5.05 10.56 0.07
C LEU A 155 3.83 11.20 0.74
N PRO A 156 2.63 10.97 0.19
CA PRO A 156 1.39 11.29 0.89
C PRO A 156 1.21 10.38 2.12
N ASP A 157 0.38 10.82 3.08
CA ASP A 157 0.16 10.10 4.33
C ASP A 157 -0.35 8.68 4.14
N TYR A 158 -1.18 8.45 3.14
CA TYR A 158 -1.73 7.13 2.86
C TYR A 158 -0.73 6.13 2.26
N PHE A 159 0.45 6.58 1.84
CA PHE A 159 1.58 5.74 1.47
C PHE A 159 2.75 5.81 2.46
N SER A 160 2.51 6.31 3.68
CA SER A 160 3.53 6.46 4.72
C SER A 160 4.21 5.15 5.15
N PHE A 161 3.60 4.00 4.87
CA PHE A 161 4.19 2.67 5.12
C PHE A 161 5.31 2.31 4.13
N ILE A 162 5.39 2.97 2.98
CA ILE A 162 6.45 2.71 2.00
C ILE A 162 7.80 3.11 2.56
N LYS A 163 8.76 2.19 2.48
CA LYS A 163 10.17 2.42 2.81
C LYS A 163 10.98 2.49 1.54
N GLY A 164 12.09 3.20 1.54
CA GLY A 164 12.94 3.25 0.35
C GLY A 164 13.88 4.44 0.29
N VAL A 165 14.48 4.55 -0.88
CA VAL A 165 15.50 5.55 -1.22
C VAL A 165 15.09 6.28 -2.48
N VAL A 166 15.31 7.58 -2.50
CA VAL A 166 15.21 8.44 -3.69
C VAL A 166 16.52 9.20 -3.85
N ASP A 167 17.12 9.10 -5.01
CA ASP A 167 18.36 9.80 -5.37
C ASP A 167 18.13 10.66 -6.61
N SER A 168 18.25 11.98 -6.47
CA SER A 168 18.03 12.94 -7.55
C SER A 168 19.29 13.74 -7.82
N GLU A 169 19.64 13.86 -9.10
CA GLU A 169 20.75 14.68 -9.57
C GLU A 169 20.38 16.16 -9.67
N ASP A 170 19.08 16.47 -9.70
CA ASP A 170 18.57 17.85 -9.83
C ASP A 170 18.52 18.59 -8.48
N LEU A 171 18.70 17.88 -7.36
CA LEU A 171 18.71 18.47 -6.02
C LEU A 171 20.09 18.98 -5.65
N SER A 172 20.15 20.18 -5.06
CA SER A 172 21.40 20.77 -4.58
C SER A 172 21.86 20.11 -3.26
N LEU A 173 23.14 19.79 -3.17
CA LEU A 173 23.78 19.25 -1.95
C LEU A 173 23.67 20.19 -0.74
N ASN A 174 23.56 21.49 -0.99
CA ASN A 174 23.47 22.52 0.06
C ASN A 174 22.01 22.92 0.39
N ILE A 175 21.05 22.12 0.01
CA ILE A 175 19.64 22.41 0.23
C ILE A 175 19.28 22.22 1.71
N SER A 176 18.72 23.24 2.34
CA SER A 176 18.18 23.13 3.70
C SER A 176 16.78 22.48 3.68
N ARG A 177 16.36 21.90 4.81
CA ARG A 177 15.03 21.32 4.96
C ARG A 177 13.89 22.28 4.60
N GLU A 178 14.05 23.57 4.95
CA GLU A 178 13.07 24.62 4.65
C GLU A 178 13.01 24.95 3.14
N MET A 179 14.13 24.81 2.44
CA MET A 179 14.19 24.99 0.99
C MET A 179 13.61 23.79 0.24
N LEU A 180 13.80 22.58 0.76
CA LEU A 180 13.23 21.35 0.18
C LEU A 180 11.70 21.42 0.09
N GLN A 181 11.02 21.91 1.14
CA GLN A 181 9.56 22.01 1.16
C GLN A 181 8.99 22.95 0.09
N LYS A 182 9.80 23.89 -0.41
CA LYS A 182 9.42 24.83 -1.49
C LYS A 182 9.95 24.40 -2.86
N ASP A 183 10.69 23.30 -2.94
CA ASP A 183 11.32 22.87 -4.16
C ASP A 183 10.28 22.24 -5.13
N ASN A 184 10.22 22.77 -6.34
CA ASN A 184 9.33 22.24 -7.37
C ASN A 184 9.75 20.84 -7.85
N GLN A 185 11.04 20.51 -7.81
CA GLN A 185 11.54 19.18 -8.18
C GLN A 185 11.03 18.13 -7.21
N LEU A 186 11.06 18.43 -5.90
CA LEU A 186 10.53 17.52 -4.89
C LEU A 186 9.05 17.22 -5.10
N LYS A 187 8.24 18.23 -5.47
CA LYS A 187 6.82 18.03 -5.78
C LYS A 187 6.60 17.18 -7.04
N LEU A 188 7.44 17.36 -8.05
CA LEU A 188 7.36 16.54 -9.26
C LEU A 188 7.71 15.08 -8.95
N ILE A 189 8.74 14.85 -8.13
CA ILE A 189 9.12 13.50 -7.66
C ILE A 189 7.98 12.90 -6.84
N HIS A 190 7.43 13.63 -5.87
CA HIS A 190 6.28 13.20 -5.06
C HIS A 190 5.13 12.70 -5.93
N ASN A 191 4.66 13.51 -6.88
CA ASN A 191 3.55 13.16 -7.76
C ASN A 191 3.85 11.96 -8.67
N ALA A 192 5.11 11.81 -9.09
CA ALA A 192 5.53 10.66 -9.89
C ALA A 192 5.60 9.38 -9.07
N LEU A 193 6.10 9.46 -7.83
CA LEU A 193 6.15 8.33 -6.89
C LEU A 193 4.75 7.87 -6.49
N GLU A 194 3.85 8.80 -6.18
CA GLU A 194 2.46 8.51 -5.86
C GLU A 194 1.80 7.67 -6.95
N LYS A 195 1.88 8.13 -8.21
CA LYS A 195 1.36 7.40 -9.36
C LYS A 195 2.05 6.04 -9.56
N LYS A 196 3.36 5.99 -9.38
CA LYS A 196 4.13 4.75 -9.53
C LYS A 196 3.71 3.72 -8.49
N ILE A 197 3.60 4.10 -7.22
CA ILE A 197 3.17 3.23 -6.12
C ILE A 197 1.74 2.73 -6.38
N LYS A 198 0.81 3.62 -6.71
CA LYS A 198 -0.57 3.26 -7.06
C LYS A 198 -0.62 2.21 -8.17
N ASN A 199 0.15 2.42 -9.25
CA ASN A 199 0.17 1.49 -10.38
C ASN A 199 0.78 0.13 -10.01
N GLU A 200 1.80 0.10 -9.16
CA GLU A 200 2.41 -1.16 -8.69
C GLU A 200 1.48 -1.93 -7.75
N LEU A 201 0.76 -1.24 -6.87
CA LEU A 201 -0.28 -1.86 -6.04
C LEU A 201 -1.43 -2.39 -6.88
N HIS A 202 -1.88 -1.65 -7.89
CA HIS A 202 -2.88 -2.10 -8.84
C HIS A 202 -2.40 -3.30 -9.66
N ALA A 203 -1.14 -3.31 -10.10
CA ALA A 203 -0.55 -4.45 -10.78
C ALA A 203 -0.46 -5.69 -9.86
N MET A 204 -0.17 -5.50 -8.57
CA MET A 204 -0.21 -6.58 -7.59
C MET A 204 -1.62 -7.11 -7.38
N LEU A 205 -2.62 -6.24 -7.26
CA LEU A 205 -4.04 -6.60 -7.18
C LEU A 205 -4.50 -7.44 -8.38
N ALA A 206 -4.06 -7.08 -9.58
CA ALA A 206 -4.47 -7.74 -10.82
C ALA A 206 -3.72 -9.07 -11.09
N ASN A 207 -2.44 -9.19 -10.70
CA ASN A 207 -1.58 -10.30 -11.10
C ASN A 207 -1.18 -11.24 -9.94
N ASP A 208 -1.32 -10.79 -8.69
CA ASP A 208 -0.94 -11.53 -7.48
C ASP A 208 -1.90 -11.20 -6.34
N ARG A 209 -3.14 -11.67 -6.48
CA ARG A 209 -4.24 -11.36 -5.57
C ARG A 209 -3.94 -11.77 -4.13
N GLU A 210 -3.30 -12.91 -3.92
CA GLU A 210 -2.97 -13.43 -2.58
C GLU A 210 -2.04 -12.45 -1.85
N LYS A 211 -0.96 -12.01 -2.50
CA LYS A 211 -0.07 -10.99 -1.94
C LYS A 211 -0.75 -9.65 -1.72
N TYR A 212 -1.67 -9.28 -2.62
CA TYR A 212 -2.42 -8.04 -2.41
C TYR A 212 -3.35 -8.13 -1.19
N GLU A 213 -3.96 -9.29 -0.94
CA GLU A 213 -4.77 -9.49 0.26
C GLU A 213 -3.94 -9.55 1.55
N GLU A 214 -2.69 -10.06 1.50
CA GLU A 214 -1.73 -9.94 2.59
C GLU A 214 -1.41 -8.45 2.86
N PHE A 215 -1.06 -7.69 1.83
CA PHE A 215 -0.86 -6.25 1.90
C PHE A 215 -2.09 -5.53 2.47
N TRP A 216 -3.29 -5.91 2.01
CA TRP A 216 -4.54 -5.28 2.42
C TRP A 216 -4.86 -5.48 3.91
N LYS A 217 -4.55 -6.63 4.46
CA LYS A 217 -4.71 -6.90 5.91
C LYS A 217 -3.88 -5.95 6.77
N GLU A 218 -2.68 -5.61 6.29
CA GLU A 218 -1.75 -4.76 7.02
C GLU A 218 -2.02 -3.27 6.81
N PHE A 219 -2.25 -2.84 5.57
CA PHE A 219 -2.27 -1.42 5.18
C PHE A 219 -3.59 -0.94 4.58
N GLY A 220 -4.59 -1.80 4.45
CA GLY A 220 -5.87 -1.46 3.83
C GLY A 220 -6.58 -0.29 4.54
N ARG A 221 -6.52 -0.25 5.86
CA ARG A 221 -7.06 0.87 6.65
C ARG A 221 -6.43 2.21 6.28
N GLN A 222 -5.11 2.22 6.02
CA GLN A 222 -4.39 3.43 5.65
C GLN A 222 -4.79 3.92 4.24
N ILE A 223 -5.00 3.00 3.30
CA ILE A 223 -5.49 3.33 1.96
C ILE A 223 -6.92 3.88 2.03
N LYS A 224 -7.80 3.26 2.83
CA LYS A 224 -9.16 3.75 3.08
C LYS A 224 -9.15 5.15 3.70
N PHE A 225 -8.27 5.37 4.72
CA PHE A 225 -8.08 6.68 5.31
C PHE A 225 -7.68 7.73 4.26
N GLY A 226 -6.75 7.40 3.36
CA GLY A 226 -6.36 8.27 2.26
C GLY A 226 -7.51 8.62 1.31
N ALA A 227 -8.40 7.66 1.05
CA ALA A 227 -9.53 7.87 0.16
C ALA A 227 -10.56 8.86 0.74
N TYR A 228 -10.74 8.91 2.06
CA TYR A 228 -11.71 9.80 2.66
C TYR A 228 -11.11 11.11 3.23
N SER A 229 -9.80 11.13 3.54
CA SER A 229 -9.11 12.32 4.04
C SER A 229 -9.16 13.48 3.02
N ASP A 230 -8.84 14.67 3.46
CA ASP A 230 -8.81 15.87 2.62
C ASP A 230 -10.07 16.06 1.75
N TYR A 231 -11.23 15.79 2.36
CA TYR A 231 -12.53 15.86 1.68
C TYR A 231 -12.64 14.98 0.42
N GLY A 232 -11.91 13.87 0.39
CA GLY A 232 -11.95 12.90 -0.71
C GLY A 232 -11.17 13.31 -1.96
N MET A 233 -10.22 14.23 -1.84
CA MET A 233 -9.40 14.67 -2.99
C MET A 233 -8.65 13.52 -3.67
N HIS A 234 -8.30 12.49 -2.90
CA HIS A 234 -7.59 11.30 -3.38
C HIS A 234 -8.50 10.10 -3.65
N ALA A 235 -9.82 10.25 -3.47
CA ALA A 235 -10.77 9.15 -3.63
C ALA A 235 -10.71 8.52 -5.03
N GLU A 236 -10.66 9.32 -6.09
CA GLU A 236 -10.54 8.80 -7.46
C GLU A 236 -9.23 8.06 -7.73
N LEU A 237 -8.14 8.50 -7.11
CA LEU A 237 -6.84 7.85 -7.24
C LEU A 237 -6.83 6.47 -6.59
N LEU A 238 -7.47 6.34 -5.42
CA LEU A 238 -7.36 5.17 -4.54
C LEU A 238 -8.53 4.19 -4.67
N ARG A 239 -9.68 4.61 -5.19
CA ARG A 239 -10.92 3.79 -5.25
C ARG A 239 -10.74 2.40 -5.85
N ASP A 240 -9.86 2.28 -6.87
CA ASP A 240 -9.62 1.02 -7.56
C ASP A 240 -8.71 0.05 -6.79
N LEU A 241 -8.12 0.53 -5.68
CA LEU A 241 -7.31 -0.26 -4.74
C LEU A 241 -8.13 -0.80 -3.56
N LEU A 242 -9.34 -0.26 -3.33
CA LEU A 242 -10.13 -0.60 -2.15
C LEU A 242 -10.74 -1.99 -2.25
N LEU A 243 -10.67 -2.74 -1.14
CA LEU A 243 -11.34 -4.02 -0.98
C LEU A 243 -12.41 -3.94 0.10
N PHE A 244 -13.55 -4.58 -0.17
CA PHE A 244 -14.65 -4.74 0.77
C PHE A 244 -15.13 -6.18 0.77
N TRP A 245 -15.70 -6.64 1.88
CA TRP A 245 -16.21 -8.00 1.97
C TRP A 245 -17.55 -8.13 1.24
N SER A 246 -17.65 -9.04 0.29
CA SER A 246 -18.90 -9.37 -0.41
C SER A 246 -19.66 -10.46 0.35
N ALA A 247 -20.92 -10.22 0.64
CA ALA A 247 -21.81 -11.20 1.27
C ALA A 247 -22.07 -12.40 0.36
N LYS A 248 -22.20 -12.17 -0.94
CA LYS A 248 -22.49 -13.20 -1.94
C LYS A 248 -21.27 -14.04 -2.29
N GLU A 249 -20.11 -13.38 -2.51
CA GLU A 249 -18.87 -14.06 -2.90
C GLU A 249 -18.12 -14.67 -1.70
N GLN A 250 -18.45 -14.27 -0.47
CA GLN A 250 -17.78 -14.67 0.77
C GLN A 250 -16.26 -14.44 0.74
N LYS A 251 -15.84 -13.32 0.16
CA LYS A 251 -14.46 -12.89 0.03
C LYS A 251 -14.35 -11.38 -0.14
N MET A 252 -13.12 -10.88 -0.04
CA MET A 252 -12.82 -9.49 -0.40
C MET A 252 -12.97 -9.28 -1.90
N VAL A 253 -13.64 -8.20 -2.30
CA VAL A 253 -13.84 -7.78 -3.70
C VAL A 253 -13.51 -6.31 -3.87
N THR A 254 -13.10 -5.91 -5.06
CA THR A 254 -13.01 -4.49 -5.43
C THR A 254 -14.40 -3.95 -5.80
N LEU A 255 -14.53 -2.63 -5.81
CA LEU A 255 -15.76 -2.01 -6.32
C LEU A 255 -15.99 -2.32 -7.80
N GLN A 256 -14.93 -2.47 -8.60
CA GLN A 256 -15.03 -2.87 -9.99
C GLN A 256 -15.57 -4.31 -10.14
N GLU A 257 -15.03 -5.25 -9.36
CA GLU A 257 -15.50 -6.65 -9.34
C GLU A 257 -16.97 -6.75 -8.93
N TYR A 258 -17.41 -5.89 -8.00
CA TYR A 258 -18.82 -5.79 -7.62
C TYR A 258 -19.67 -5.28 -8.79
N VAL A 259 -19.28 -4.16 -9.40
CA VAL A 259 -20.03 -3.51 -10.49
C VAL A 259 -20.10 -4.38 -11.73
N ASP A 260 -19.03 -5.13 -12.07
CA ASP A 260 -18.99 -6.05 -13.21
C ASP A 260 -20.01 -7.21 -13.08
N LYS A 261 -20.40 -7.54 -11.85
CA LYS A 261 -21.38 -8.60 -11.55
C LYS A 261 -22.79 -8.07 -11.27
N MET A 262 -22.97 -6.75 -11.27
CA MET A 262 -24.27 -6.13 -11.03
C MET A 262 -25.24 -6.44 -12.20
N PRO A 263 -26.46 -6.94 -11.93
CA PRO A 263 -27.53 -7.01 -12.92
C PRO A 263 -27.85 -5.62 -13.51
N ALA A 264 -28.35 -5.60 -14.74
CA ALA A 264 -28.64 -4.33 -15.44
C ALA A 264 -29.68 -3.48 -14.70
N GLU A 265 -30.65 -4.10 -14.07
CA GLU A 265 -31.72 -3.47 -13.31
C GLU A 265 -31.30 -2.97 -11.93
N GLN A 266 -30.15 -3.42 -11.39
CA GLN A 266 -29.67 -2.99 -10.09
C GLN A 266 -29.21 -1.52 -10.15
N LYS A 267 -29.80 -0.67 -9.30
CA LYS A 267 -29.58 0.77 -9.30
C LYS A 267 -28.48 1.22 -8.33
N TYR A 268 -28.19 0.44 -7.28
CA TYR A 268 -27.31 0.84 -6.19
C TYR A 268 -26.26 -0.23 -5.88
N ILE A 269 -25.11 0.20 -5.39
CA ILE A 269 -24.16 -0.65 -4.67
C ILE A 269 -24.63 -0.70 -3.22
N TYR A 270 -25.13 -1.84 -2.79
CA TYR A 270 -25.66 -2.01 -1.44
C TYR A 270 -24.54 -2.31 -0.45
N PHE A 271 -24.64 -1.72 0.74
CA PHE A 271 -23.71 -2.00 1.82
C PHE A 271 -24.44 -2.02 3.19
N ALA A 272 -23.87 -2.79 4.13
CA ALA A 272 -24.26 -2.82 5.53
C ALA A 272 -23.01 -2.53 6.38
N ALA A 273 -23.13 -1.71 7.42
CA ALA A 273 -22.03 -1.38 8.33
C ALA A 273 -22.34 -1.86 9.76
N GLY A 274 -21.33 -2.42 10.44
CA GLY A 274 -21.43 -2.91 11.81
C GLY A 274 -20.26 -3.80 12.22
N ASP A 275 -20.36 -4.47 13.36
CA ASP A 275 -19.23 -5.11 14.05
C ASP A 275 -18.79 -6.46 13.46
N SER A 276 -19.62 -7.13 12.65
CA SER A 276 -19.33 -8.49 12.20
C SER A 276 -20.03 -8.82 10.89
N THR A 277 -19.29 -9.40 9.95
CA THR A 277 -19.81 -9.87 8.66
C THR A 277 -20.96 -10.86 8.83
N ASP A 278 -20.88 -11.80 9.79
CA ASP A 278 -21.91 -12.81 10.05
C ASP A 278 -23.24 -12.21 10.53
N ARG A 279 -23.17 -11.12 11.31
CA ARG A 279 -24.36 -10.39 11.78
C ARG A 279 -24.95 -9.54 10.68
N LEU A 280 -24.11 -8.86 9.93
CA LEU A 280 -24.52 -8.00 8.83
C LEU A 280 -25.21 -8.77 7.71
N ALA A 281 -24.70 -9.95 7.36
CA ALA A 281 -25.30 -10.82 6.35
C ALA A 281 -26.71 -11.31 6.73
N LYS A 282 -27.01 -11.38 8.04
CA LYS A 282 -28.31 -11.82 8.59
C LYS A 282 -29.27 -10.66 8.91
N LEU A 283 -28.93 -9.44 8.56
CA LEU A 283 -29.85 -8.33 8.69
C LEU A 283 -31.03 -8.55 7.72
N PRO A 284 -32.31 -8.40 8.18
CA PRO A 284 -33.46 -8.61 7.29
C PRO A 284 -33.40 -7.77 6.02
N ALA A 285 -32.87 -6.56 6.10
CA ALA A 285 -32.68 -5.69 4.95
C ALA A 285 -31.58 -6.19 3.99
N ALA A 286 -30.52 -6.79 4.51
CA ALA A 286 -29.47 -7.40 3.68
C ALA A 286 -29.97 -8.68 3.02
N GLU A 287 -30.71 -9.53 3.76
CA GLU A 287 -31.34 -10.73 3.21
C GLU A 287 -32.30 -10.38 2.07
N LEU A 288 -33.13 -9.33 2.24
CA LEU A 288 -34.05 -8.86 1.20
C LEU A 288 -33.33 -8.44 -0.09
N VAL A 289 -32.17 -7.78 0.02
CA VAL A 289 -31.33 -7.41 -1.14
C VAL A 289 -30.76 -8.67 -1.80
N MET A 290 -30.25 -9.63 -1.01
CA MET A 290 -29.67 -10.87 -1.49
C MET A 290 -30.73 -11.79 -2.13
N ASP A 291 -31.97 -11.84 -1.62
CA ASP A 291 -33.08 -12.59 -2.21
C ASP A 291 -33.49 -12.08 -3.60
N LYS A 292 -33.30 -10.78 -3.87
CA LYS A 292 -33.43 -10.22 -5.24
C LYS A 292 -32.23 -10.61 -6.16
N GLY A 293 -31.25 -11.36 -5.64
CA GLY A 293 -30.06 -11.79 -6.39
C GLY A 293 -28.92 -10.78 -6.42
N TYR A 294 -29.03 -9.66 -5.70
CA TYR A 294 -28.00 -8.63 -5.60
C TYR A 294 -26.97 -8.99 -4.53
N ASP A 295 -25.82 -8.34 -4.55
CA ASP A 295 -24.77 -8.51 -3.55
C ASP A 295 -24.82 -7.34 -2.54
N VAL A 296 -24.26 -7.56 -1.35
CA VAL A 296 -24.14 -6.56 -0.27
C VAL A 296 -22.70 -6.51 0.20
N LEU A 297 -22.10 -5.33 0.23
CA LEU A 297 -20.79 -5.10 0.84
C LEU A 297 -20.95 -5.02 2.36
N LEU A 298 -20.21 -5.84 3.10
CA LEU A 298 -20.24 -5.88 4.57
C LEU A 298 -19.05 -5.11 5.13
N LEU A 299 -19.33 -3.98 5.74
CA LEU A 299 -18.36 -3.02 6.25
C LEU A 299 -18.16 -3.22 7.75
N THR A 300 -16.95 -3.61 8.14
CA THR A 300 -16.65 -3.91 9.55
C THR A 300 -15.66 -2.93 10.17
N GLU A 301 -15.10 -2.03 9.40
CA GLU A 301 -14.23 -0.97 9.89
C GLU A 301 -14.94 0.38 9.85
N ASP A 302 -14.77 1.21 10.87
CA ASP A 302 -15.40 2.55 10.94
C ASP A 302 -15.07 3.41 9.72
N VAL A 303 -13.86 3.27 9.17
CA VAL A 303 -13.41 4.03 8.00
C VAL A 303 -14.14 3.65 6.71
N ASP A 304 -14.72 2.45 6.62
CA ASP A 304 -15.38 1.94 5.41
C ASP A 304 -16.56 2.81 4.99
N GLU A 305 -17.45 3.08 5.94
CA GLU A 305 -18.63 3.88 5.67
C GLU A 305 -18.26 5.30 5.26
N PHE A 306 -17.25 5.91 5.90
CA PHE A 306 -16.76 7.23 5.53
C PHE A 306 -16.19 7.25 4.10
N CYS A 307 -15.46 6.20 3.69
CA CYS A 307 -14.98 6.07 2.31
C CYS A 307 -16.12 6.08 1.30
N LEU A 308 -17.16 5.27 1.51
CA LEU A 308 -18.28 5.19 0.59
C LEU A 308 -19.11 6.47 0.57
N GLN A 309 -19.31 7.10 1.73
CA GLN A 309 -20.03 8.38 1.84
C GLN A 309 -19.33 9.52 1.11
N ILE A 310 -18.01 9.59 1.17
CA ILE A 310 -17.24 10.65 0.49
C ILE A 310 -17.19 10.41 -1.04
N MET A 311 -17.06 9.15 -1.46
CA MET A 311 -17.07 8.77 -2.88
C MET A 311 -18.44 8.97 -3.52
N ARG A 312 -19.53 8.77 -2.79
CA ARG A 312 -20.95 8.89 -3.18
C ARG A 312 -21.36 8.00 -4.34
N THR A 313 -20.58 7.92 -5.38
CA THR A 313 -20.86 7.17 -6.62
C THR A 313 -19.63 6.42 -7.10
N TYR A 314 -19.88 5.36 -7.87
CA TYR A 314 -18.82 4.64 -8.59
C TYR A 314 -19.14 4.61 -10.10
N PRO A 315 -18.14 4.72 -10.99
CA PRO A 315 -18.36 4.63 -12.43
C PRO A 315 -18.95 3.29 -12.84
N ARG A 316 -19.95 3.31 -13.70
CA ARG A 316 -20.56 2.12 -14.30
C ARG A 316 -20.93 2.41 -15.74
N LYS A 317 -20.63 1.51 -16.66
CA LYS A 317 -21.16 1.54 -18.02
C LYS A 317 -22.54 0.90 -18.05
N ASP A 318 -23.48 1.50 -18.72
CA ASP A 318 -24.79 0.92 -18.95
C ASP A 318 -24.73 -0.22 -19.98
N ALA A 319 -25.85 -0.88 -20.25
CA ALA A 319 -25.95 -1.98 -21.20
C ALA A 319 -25.60 -1.56 -22.63
N GLU A 320 -25.63 -0.28 -22.94
CA GLU A 320 -25.29 0.31 -24.24
C GLU A 320 -23.83 0.76 -24.31
N GLY A 321 -23.07 0.60 -23.21
CA GLY A 321 -21.66 0.98 -23.10
C GLY A 321 -21.43 2.47 -22.81
N LYS A 322 -22.48 3.22 -22.48
CA LYS A 322 -22.40 4.65 -22.15
C LYS A 322 -21.94 4.80 -20.70
N ASP A 323 -21.05 5.76 -20.49
CA ASP A 323 -20.54 6.09 -19.17
C ASP A 323 -21.65 6.65 -18.26
N GLY A 324 -21.78 6.08 -17.09
CA GLY A 324 -22.71 6.47 -16.04
C GLY A 324 -22.07 6.27 -14.65
N THR A 325 -22.86 6.45 -13.63
CA THR A 325 -22.45 6.23 -12.24
C THR A 325 -23.53 5.48 -11.47
N VAL A 326 -23.12 4.72 -10.47
CA VAL A 326 -24.00 4.04 -9.53
C VAL A 326 -23.75 4.56 -8.12
N GLU A 327 -24.81 4.80 -7.37
CA GLU A 327 -24.74 5.33 -6.00
C GLU A 327 -24.57 4.19 -4.98
N PHE A 328 -23.95 4.51 -3.84
CA PHE A 328 -23.89 3.62 -2.69
C PHE A 328 -25.16 3.76 -1.83
N LYS A 329 -25.70 2.62 -1.38
CA LYS A 329 -26.95 2.58 -0.59
C LYS A 329 -26.78 1.71 0.65
N ASN A 330 -26.94 2.34 1.82
CA ASN A 330 -26.98 1.57 3.07
C ASN A 330 -28.29 0.78 3.14
N VAL A 331 -28.21 -0.52 3.42
CA VAL A 331 -29.40 -1.39 3.53
C VAL A 331 -30.35 -0.96 4.64
N ASN A 332 -29.89 -0.24 5.65
CA ASN A 332 -30.71 0.30 6.73
C ASN A 332 -31.40 1.63 6.36
N SER A 333 -31.16 2.19 5.16
CA SER A 333 -31.91 3.35 4.67
C SER A 333 -33.31 2.89 4.23
N GLY A 334 -34.36 3.40 4.82
CA GLY A 334 -35.73 2.91 4.73
C GLY A 334 -36.32 2.60 3.34
N ASP A 335 -35.82 3.21 2.25
CA ASP A 335 -36.21 2.88 0.88
C ASP A 335 -34.99 2.25 0.15
N LEU A 336 -35.04 0.96 -0.13
CA LEU A 336 -33.97 0.23 -0.81
C LEU A 336 -34.06 0.31 -2.34
N GLY A 337 -35.14 0.85 -2.90
CA GLY A 337 -35.34 0.93 -4.35
C GLY A 337 -35.44 -0.44 -5.02
N LEU A 338 -35.81 -1.48 -4.28
CA LEU A 338 -35.97 -2.85 -4.76
C LEU A 338 -37.33 -3.13 -5.41
N GLU A 339 -38.28 -2.26 -5.14
CA GLU A 339 -39.64 -2.38 -5.62
C GLU A 339 -39.71 -2.03 -7.11
N THR A 340 -40.43 -2.85 -7.86
CA THR A 340 -40.80 -2.53 -9.25
C THR A 340 -41.87 -1.43 -9.25
N GLU A 341 -42.04 -0.75 -10.38
CA GLU A 341 -43.10 0.28 -10.50
C GLU A 341 -44.52 -0.29 -10.26
N ASP A 342 -44.73 -1.56 -10.60
CA ASP A 342 -46.00 -2.23 -10.36
C ASP A 342 -46.18 -2.60 -8.89
N GLU A 343 -45.15 -3.04 -8.18
CA GLU A 343 -45.12 -3.29 -6.74
C GLU A 343 -45.34 -1.99 -5.96
N LYS A 344 -44.76 -0.87 -6.38
CA LYS A 344 -44.97 0.45 -5.78
C LYS A 344 -46.45 0.89 -5.91
N LYS A 345 -47.00 0.77 -7.09
CA LYS A 345 -48.43 1.10 -7.31
C LYS A 345 -49.35 0.23 -6.46
N ALA A 346 -49.07 -1.09 -6.41
CA ALA A 346 -49.83 -2.01 -5.59
C ALA A 346 -49.73 -1.67 -4.10
N ALA A 347 -48.52 -1.30 -3.60
CA ALA A 347 -48.31 -0.88 -2.22
C ALA A 347 -48.99 0.46 -1.91
N GLU A 348 -48.97 1.44 -2.82
CA GLU A 348 -49.71 2.70 -2.70
C GLU A 348 -51.24 2.50 -2.68
N GLU A 349 -51.74 1.65 -3.59
CA GLU A 349 -53.18 1.27 -3.61
C GLU A 349 -53.57 0.57 -2.31
N ALA A 350 -52.78 -0.41 -1.84
CA ALA A 350 -53.04 -1.11 -0.58
C ALA A 350 -52.94 -0.16 0.63
N THR A 351 -51.99 0.78 0.64
CA THR A 351 -51.86 1.80 1.67
C THR A 351 -53.08 2.74 1.68
N THR A 352 -53.52 3.15 0.51
CA THR A 352 -54.71 4.01 0.36
C THR A 352 -55.99 3.28 0.79
N ALA A 353 -56.15 2.03 0.36
CA ALA A 353 -57.31 1.22 0.74
C ALA A 353 -57.39 0.93 2.26
N ASN A 354 -56.26 0.84 2.92
CA ASN A 354 -56.19 0.55 4.38
C ASN A 354 -55.82 1.79 5.22
N LYS A 355 -55.96 2.98 4.69
CA LYS A 355 -55.57 4.24 5.36
C LYS A 355 -56.15 4.38 6.78
N ALA A 356 -57.42 4.08 6.94
CA ALA A 356 -58.07 4.15 8.25
C ALA A 356 -57.46 3.19 9.29
N LEU A 357 -57.01 2.02 8.87
CA LEU A 357 -56.32 1.05 9.74
C LEU A 357 -54.92 1.55 10.10
N PHE A 358 -54.16 2.09 9.14
CA PHE A 358 -52.84 2.61 9.41
C PHE A 358 -52.85 3.88 10.26
N ASP A 359 -53.81 4.75 10.08
CA ASP A 359 -54.03 5.91 10.95
C ASP A 359 -54.36 5.45 12.41
N ALA A 360 -55.22 4.45 12.57
CA ALA A 360 -55.51 3.89 13.90
C ALA A 360 -54.27 3.20 14.52
N MET A 361 -53.47 2.49 13.75
CA MET A 361 -52.20 1.90 14.22
C MET A 361 -51.17 2.98 14.62
N LYS A 362 -51.07 4.06 13.85
CA LYS A 362 -50.22 5.20 14.18
C LYS A 362 -50.64 5.87 15.48
N ASP A 363 -51.93 6.09 15.64
CA ASP A 363 -52.51 6.68 16.86
C ASP A 363 -52.30 5.78 18.09
N ALA A 364 -52.42 4.45 17.92
CA ALA A 364 -52.17 3.48 18.98
C ALA A 364 -50.70 3.41 19.40
N LEU A 365 -49.78 3.80 18.53
CA LEU A 365 -48.32 3.86 18.79
C LEU A 365 -47.87 5.20 19.38
N ASP A 366 -48.80 6.12 19.64
CA ASP A 366 -48.64 7.35 20.42
C ASP A 366 -47.37 8.15 20.03
N GLY A 367 -47.24 8.45 18.74
CA GLY A 367 -46.12 9.25 18.20
C GLY A 367 -44.77 8.56 18.12
N LYS A 368 -44.66 7.26 18.44
CA LYS A 368 -43.39 6.49 18.33
C LYS A 368 -43.00 6.19 16.89
N VAL A 369 -43.93 6.31 15.95
CA VAL A 369 -43.68 6.09 14.51
C VAL A 369 -44.15 7.30 13.70
N LYS A 370 -43.44 7.61 12.63
CA LYS A 370 -43.83 8.73 11.73
C LYS A 370 -44.97 8.32 10.80
N GLU A 371 -44.90 7.10 10.30
CA GLU A 371 -45.84 6.57 9.31
C GLU A 371 -45.95 5.06 9.44
N VAL A 372 -47.11 4.49 9.10
CA VAL A 372 -47.33 3.06 8.90
C VAL A 372 -47.75 2.83 7.46
N LYS A 373 -47.05 1.93 6.76
CA LYS A 373 -47.31 1.62 5.35
C LYS A 373 -47.09 0.14 5.06
N VAL A 374 -47.56 -0.33 3.91
CA VAL A 374 -47.29 -1.66 3.38
C VAL A 374 -45.93 -1.64 2.73
N SER A 375 -45.10 -2.66 2.94
CA SER A 375 -43.83 -2.91 2.28
C SER A 375 -43.92 -4.18 1.43
#